data_b65ff946706ba5864d477e7996ce4269
#
_entry.id   b65ff946706ba5864d477e7996ce4269
#
_cell.length_a   1.000
_cell.length_b   1.000
_cell.length_c   1.000
_cell.angle_alpha   90.00
_cell.angle_beta   90.00
_cell.angle_gamma   90.00
#
_symmetry.space_group_name_H-M   'P 1'
#
loop_
_entity.id
_entity.type
_entity.pdbx_description
1 polymer ?
#
loop_
_entity_poly.entity_id
_entity_poly.type
_entity_poly.pdbx_seq_one_letter_code
_entity_poly.pdbx_strand_id
1 'polypeptide(L)'
;MERLRRTVVQLEEAKRLILNGEVARLRLAVILLDNAVEVILHRRVNDTLRSANTYARMLQRFRDGQLDAKGEALRQEIAAKTIPQARQKKVARFFGEKLTLLSEDGELPAATARALRHLHDYRNELQHHDHVRQESIRPAALILFDIAVDLMVTLVPGSMSFGSDDNIDWLNDYGIEPIPFGRDDLREVIGTKLRHGLPLDVDGVRAALIAHLGARLDAMDANSAELAGYGLSPKDLAGMLQHHRRWEQGLPDAPSDAADIAPFDKLHSLVRWRSNAAGLTSIDDKLDLFDRFGTLEDELEPLERGLQEVVDAIEAAGEVASDIARGA
;
A
#
# COMPACT_ATOMS: atom_id res chain seq x y z
N MET A 1 6.28 21.15 17.91
CA MET A 1 5.63 20.04 18.68
C MET A 1 4.27 19.64 18.15
N GLU A 2 3.40 20.56 17.81
CA GLU A 2 2.03 20.28 17.36
C GLU A 2 1.93 19.28 16.20
N ARG A 3 2.88 19.32 15.27
CA ARG A 3 2.91 18.37 14.13
C ARG A 3 3.13 16.92 14.56
N LEU A 4 4.04 16.68 15.51
CA LEU A 4 4.28 15.34 16.07
C LEU A 4 3.05 14.88 16.85
N ARG A 5 2.51 15.74 17.71
CA ARG A 5 1.32 15.45 18.51
C ARG A 5 0.15 14.96 17.64
N ARG A 6 -0.15 15.67 16.54
CA ARG A 6 -1.23 15.25 15.62
C ARG A 6 -1.00 13.86 15.03
N THR A 7 0.24 13.55 14.67
CA THR A 7 0.58 12.21 14.17
C THR A 7 0.40 11.16 15.28
N VAL A 8 0.90 11.44 16.48
CA VAL A 8 0.78 10.54 17.64
C VAL A 8 -0.68 10.27 17.99
N VAL A 9 -1.53 11.29 18.05
CA VAL A 9 -2.98 11.14 18.31
C VAL A 9 -3.65 10.22 17.25
N GLN A 10 -3.28 10.36 15.98
CA GLN A 10 -3.81 9.48 14.94
C GLN A 10 -3.37 8.02 15.15
N LEU A 11 -2.11 7.80 15.52
CA LEU A 11 -1.59 6.46 15.80
C LEU A 11 -2.21 5.84 17.05
N GLU A 12 -2.43 6.62 18.12
CA GLU A 12 -3.13 6.16 19.33
C GLU A 12 -4.57 5.74 19.02
N GLU A 13 -5.29 6.57 18.28
CA GLU A 13 -6.67 6.24 17.91
C GLU A 13 -6.73 5.01 17.01
N ALA A 14 -5.83 4.90 16.02
CA ALA A 14 -5.74 3.72 15.17
C ALA A 14 -5.45 2.46 16.01
N LYS A 15 -4.51 2.54 16.96
CA LYS A 15 -4.22 1.45 17.91
C LYS A 15 -5.47 1.02 18.68
N ARG A 16 -6.23 1.98 19.21
CA ARG A 16 -7.48 1.71 19.95
C ARG A 16 -8.49 0.98 19.08
N LEU A 17 -8.63 1.38 17.82
CA LEU A 17 -9.52 0.75 16.85
C LEU A 17 -9.07 -0.68 16.49
N ILE A 18 -7.76 -0.91 16.32
CA ILE A 18 -7.20 -2.25 16.07
C ILE A 18 -7.43 -3.18 17.25
N LEU A 19 -7.24 -2.69 18.47
CA LEU A 19 -7.48 -3.47 19.69
C LEU A 19 -8.95 -3.86 19.86
N ASN A 20 -9.89 -3.03 19.40
CA ASN A 20 -11.31 -3.37 19.40
C ASN A 20 -11.62 -4.55 18.49
N GLY A 21 -11.00 -4.62 17.30
CA GLY A 21 -11.03 -5.78 16.40
C GLY A 21 -12.28 -5.92 15.52
N GLU A 22 -13.31 -5.08 15.70
CA GLU A 22 -14.48 -5.08 14.81
C GLU A 22 -14.09 -4.60 13.40
N VAL A 23 -14.61 -5.26 12.36
CA VAL A 23 -14.29 -4.97 10.95
C VAL A 23 -14.46 -3.48 10.60
N ALA A 24 -15.57 -2.86 11.02
CA ALA A 24 -15.81 -1.43 10.79
C ALA A 24 -14.78 -0.55 11.49
N ARG A 25 -14.28 -0.95 12.66
CA ARG A 25 -13.22 -0.26 13.40
C ARG A 25 -11.87 -0.45 12.74
N LEU A 26 -11.58 -1.65 12.23
CA LEU A 26 -10.36 -1.93 11.48
C LEU A 26 -10.29 -1.11 10.18
N ARG A 27 -11.42 -0.94 9.46
CA ARG A 27 -11.50 -0.02 8.29
C ARG A 27 -11.07 1.39 8.69
N LEU A 28 -11.63 1.94 9.75
CA LEU A 28 -11.26 3.27 10.24
C LEU A 28 -9.80 3.35 10.65
N ALA A 29 -9.26 2.29 11.28
CA ALA A 29 -7.85 2.23 11.65
C ALA A 29 -6.95 2.34 10.42
N VAL A 30 -7.21 1.56 9.36
CA VAL A 30 -6.44 1.61 8.11
C VAL A 30 -6.50 3.01 7.48
N ILE A 31 -7.67 3.64 7.43
CA ILE A 31 -7.83 5.00 6.90
C ILE A 31 -7.03 6.03 7.70
N LEU A 32 -7.07 5.96 9.04
CA LEU A 32 -6.31 6.86 9.90
C LEU A 32 -4.80 6.66 9.76
N LEU A 33 -4.36 5.42 9.66
CA LEU A 33 -2.94 5.07 9.50
C LEU A 33 -2.41 5.53 8.17
N ASP A 34 -3.13 5.27 7.08
CA ASP A 34 -2.74 5.72 5.74
C ASP A 34 -2.64 7.25 5.69
N ASN A 35 -3.61 7.96 6.27
CA ASN A 35 -3.55 9.42 6.39
C ASN A 35 -2.34 9.89 7.22
N ALA A 36 -2.00 9.21 8.31
CA ALA A 36 -0.81 9.53 9.11
C ALA A 36 0.47 9.35 8.28
N VAL A 37 0.58 8.23 7.56
CA VAL A 37 1.69 7.94 6.63
C VAL A 37 1.77 9.00 5.54
N GLU A 38 0.66 9.30 4.87
CA GLU A 38 0.64 10.36 3.83
C GLU A 38 1.14 11.71 4.35
N VAL A 39 0.73 12.10 5.55
CA VAL A 39 1.16 13.37 6.17
C VAL A 39 2.66 13.36 6.50
N ILE A 40 3.20 12.25 7.02
CA ILE A 40 4.63 12.11 7.30
C ILE A 40 5.44 12.23 6.01
N LEU A 41 5.08 11.43 4.99
CA LEU A 41 5.76 11.42 3.70
C LEU A 41 5.66 12.77 2.99
N HIS A 42 4.47 13.39 3.00
CA HIS A 42 4.27 14.71 2.39
C HIS A 42 5.17 15.79 3.02
N ARG A 43 5.31 15.78 4.33
CA ARG A 43 6.19 16.72 5.04
C ARG A 43 7.65 16.50 4.66
N ARG A 44 8.10 15.22 4.69
CA ARG A 44 9.47 14.88 4.35
C ARG A 44 9.82 15.26 2.92
N VAL A 45 8.95 14.91 1.97
CA VAL A 45 9.08 15.29 0.57
C VAL A 45 9.15 16.82 0.39
N ASN A 46 8.31 17.58 1.08
CA ASN A 46 8.36 19.05 1.00
C ASN A 46 9.70 19.61 1.48
N ASP A 47 10.32 19.01 2.49
CA ASP A 47 11.65 19.44 2.95
C ASP A 47 12.71 19.11 1.90
N THR A 48 12.65 17.93 1.27
CA THR A 48 13.52 17.55 0.14
C THR A 48 13.34 18.50 -1.05
N LEU A 49 12.09 18.82 -1.43
CA LEU A 49 11.81 19.76 -2.53
C LEU A 49 12.30 21.20 -2.22
N ARG A 50 12.18 21.66 -0.98
CA ARG A 50 12.74 22.97 -0.56
C ARG A 50 14.24 23.00 -0.69
N SER A 51 14.92 21.92 -0.28
CA SER A 51 16.37 21.78 -0.44
C SER A 51 16.77 21.78 -1.92
N ALA A 52 16.09 20.98 -2.76
CA ALA A 52 16.32 20.93 -4.19
C ALA A 52 16.14 22.31 -4.87
N ASN A 53 15.12 23.08 -4.48
CA ASN A 53 14.90 24.44 -4.96
C ASN A 53 16.02 25.42 -4.52
N THR A 54 16.57 25.18 -3.33
CA THR A 54 17.73 25.98 -2.88
C THR A 54 18.96 25.66 -3.72
N TYR A 55 19.22 24.38 -3.99
CA TYR A 55 20.30 23.96 -4.89
C TYR A 55 20.12 24.52 -6.31
N ALA A 56 18.89 24.49 -6.84
CA ALA A 56 18.60 25.06 -8.16
C ALA A 56 18.91 26.58 -8.22
N ARG A 57 18.60 27.35 -7.17
CA ARG A 57 18.98 28.77 -7.05
C ARG A 57 20.46 28.95 -6.93
N MET A 58 21.17 28.08 -6.22
CA MET A 58 22.64 28.13 -6.15
C MET A 58 23.26 27.88 -7.52
N LEU A 59 22.77 26.89 -8.29
CA LEU A 59 23.25 26.66 -9.66
C LEU A 59 23.12 27.86 -10.58
N GLN A 60 22.05 28.64 -10.45
CA GLN A 60 21.87 29.84 -11.25
C GLN A 60 23.01 30.84 -11.02
N ARG A 61 23.56 30.95 -9.80
CA ARG A 61 24.68 31.84 -9.46
C ARG A 61 26.00 31.36 -10.04
N PHE A 62 26.16 30.08 -10.36
CA PHE A 62 27.35 29.53 -11.01
C PHE A 62 27.36 29.68 -12.54
N ARG A 63 26.26 30.15 -13.16
CA ARG A 63 26.17 30.29 -14.63
C ARG A 63 27.00 31.41 -15.22
N ASP A 64 27.34 32.42 -14.45
CA ASP A 64 27.88 33.68 -14.95
C ASP A 64 29.42 33.85 -14.75
N GLY A 65 30.12 32.78 -14.30
CA GLY A 65 31.55 32.84 -14.02
C GLY A 65 32.40 31.74 -14.63
N GLN A 66 33.64 32.00 -15.00
CA GLN A 66 34.64 30.98 -15.25
C GLN A 66 34.96 30.29 -13.92
N LEU A 67 34.66 28.99 -13.82
CA LEU A 67 34.92 28.17 -12.66
C LEU A 67 36.29 27.48 -12.82
N ASP A 68 37.05 27.40 -11.75
CA ASP A 68 38.16 26.47 -11.67
C ASP A 68 37.66 25.01 -11.53
N ALA A 69 38.58 24.05 -11.52
CA ALA A 69 38.25 22.64 -11.44
C ALA A 69 37.42 22.27 -10.16
N LYS A 70 37.69 22.98 -9.04
CA LYS A 70 36.94 22.81 -7.79
C LYS A 70 35.52 23.38 -7.88
N GLY A 71 35.39 24.56 -8.50
CA GLY A 71 34.09 25.17 -8.75
C GLY A 71 33.23 24.35 -9.68
N GLU A 72 33.80 23.72 -10.71
CA GLU A 72 33.07 22.84 -11.61
C GLU A 72 32.62 21.53 -10.91
N ALA A 73 33.47 20.94 -10.08
CA ALA A 73 33.10 19.76 -9.28
C ALA A 73 31.94 20.08 -8.31
N LEU A 74 32.00 21.23 -7.62
CA LEU A 74 30.93 21.69 -6.75
C LEU A 74 29.63 21.95 -7.52
N ARG A 75 29.72 22.54 -8.71
CA ARG A 75 28.58 22.77 -9.60
C ARG A 75 27.90 21.46 -9.98
N GLN A 76 28.66 20.43 -10.32
CA GLN A 76 28.14 19.10 -10.65
C GLN A 76 27.47 18.43 -9.43
N GLU A 77 28.09 18.54 -8.25
CA GLU A 77 27.49 18.02 -7.02
C GLU A 77 26.14 18.69 -6.69
N ILE A 78 26.08 20.02 -6.82
CA ILE A 78 24.84 20.78 -6.61
C ILE A 78 23.80 20.42 -7.68
N ALA A 79 24.21 20.23 -8.94
CA ALA A 79 23.34 19.85 -10.04
C ALA A 79 22.67 18.48 -9.78
N ALA A 80 23.44 17.52 -9.25
CA ALA A 80 22.93 16.19 -8.90
C ALA A 80 21.84 16.23 -7.79
N LYS A 81 21.83 17.27 -6.96
CA LYS A 81 20.85 17.48 -5.88
C LYS A 81 19.60 18.24 -6.32
N THR A 82 19.51 18.64 -7.60
CA THR A 82 18.33 19.35 -8.11
C THR A 82 17.26 18.35 -8.63
N ILE A 83 16.01 18.73 -8.46
CA ILE A 83 14.87 17.96 -8.97
C ILE A 83 14.16 18.78 -10.04
N PRO A 84 13.99 18.27 -11.29
CA PRO A 84 13.29 18.97 -12.35
C PRO A 84 11.86 19.36 -11.95
N GLN A 85 11.40 20.54 -12.38
CA GLN A 85 10.07 21.07 -11.99
C GLN A 85 8.92 20.13 -12.35
N ALA A 86 9.00 19.46 -13.51
CA ALA A 86 7.99 18.48 -13.93
C ALA A 86 7.89 17.31 -12.91
N ARG A 87 9.04 16.82 -12.42
CA ARG A 87 9.09 15.78 -11.39
C ARG A 87 8.58 16.29 -10.03
N GLN A 88 8.93 17.53 -9.64
CA GLN A 88 8.41 18.14 -8.42
C GLN A 88 6.87 18.16 -8.39
N LYS A 89 6.23 18.51 -9.53
CA LYS A 89 4.77 18.51 -9.66
C LYS A 89 4.18 17.12 -9.49
N LYS A 90 4.79 16.07 -10.06
CA LYS A 90 4.34 14.68 -9.90
C LYS A 90 4.46 14.21 -8.45
N VAL A 91 5.62 14.43 -7.85
CA VAL A 91 5.90 14.04 -6.45
C VAL A 91 4.96 14.76 -5.47
N ALA A 92 4.64 16.04 -5.70
CA ALA A 92 3.69 16.77 -4.86
C ALA A 92 2.28 16.16 -4.89
N ARG A 93 1.88 15.57 -6.02
CA ARG A 93 0.51 15.11 -6.28
C ARG A 93 0.28 13.63 -5.97
N PHE A 94 1.20 12.75 -6.39
CA PHE A 94 0.99 11.31 -6.40
C PHE A 94 1.71 10.61 -5.24
N PHE A 95 0.99 9.73 -4.54
CA PHE A 95 1.53 8.97 -3.40
C PHE A 95 2.74 8.10 -3.81
N GLY A 96 2.61 7.32 -4.89
CA GLY A 96 3.67 6.46 -5.39
C GLY A 96 4.95 7.21 -5.79
N GLU A 97 4.84 8.44 -6.31
CA GLU A 97 6.00 9.28 -6.65
C GLU A 97 6.73 9.80 -5.40
N LYS A 98 6.01 10.04 -4.28
CA LYS A 98 6.62 10.37 -2.99
C LYS A 98 7.45 9.20 -2.46
N LEU A 99 6.90 7.98 -2.51
CA LEU A 99 7.60 6.75 -2.12
C LEU A 99 8.86 6.55 -2.96
N THR A 100 8.74 6.72 -4.28
CA THR A 100 9.86 6.57 -5.21
C THR A 100 10.97 7.58 -4.90
N LEU A 101 10.64 8.86 -4.71
CA LEU A 101 11.64 9.88 -4.39
C LEU A 101 12.39 9.56 -3.10
N LEU A 102 11.67 9.24 -2.01
CA LEU A 102 12.30 8.96 -0.72
C LEU A 102 13.11 7.66 -0.74
N SER A 103 12.72 6.70 -1.58
CA SER A 103 13.48 5.46 -1.74
C SER A 103 14.77 5.68 -2.54
N GLU A 104 14.74 6.49 -3.60
CA GLU A 104 15.94 6.88 -4.37
C GLU A 104 16.93 7.69 -3.52
N ASP A 105 16.42 8.54 -2.63
CA ASP A 105 17.23 9.33 -1.69
C ASP A 105 17.80 8.48 -0.52
N GLY A 106 17.44 7.18 -0.44
CA GLY A 106 17.88 6.26 0.60
C GLY A 106 17.22 6.49 1.98
N GLU A 107 16.19 7.34 2.04
CA GLU A 107 15.47 7.66 3.29
C GLU A 107 14.38 6.65 3.61
N LEU A 108 13.86 5.98 2.60
CA LEU A 108 12.83 4.95 2.73
C LEU A 108 13.34 3.63 2.11
N PRO A 109 13.42 2.54 2.88
CA PRO A 109 13.76 1.24 2.34
C PRO A 109 12.82 0.83 1.21
N ALA A 110 13.35 0.20 0.15
CA ALA A 110 12.55 -0.19 -1.01
C ALA A 110 11.41 -1.17 -0.64
N ALA A 111 11.64 -2.09 0.30
CA ALA A 111 10.61 -3.00 0.81
C ALA A 111 9.46 -2.23 1.49
N THR A 112 9.79 -1.23 2.33
CA THR A 112 8.77 -0.35 2.94
C THR A 112 7.97 0.40 1.88
N ALA A 113 8.63 0.92 0.84
CA ALA A 113 7.95 1.65 -0.23
C ALA A 113 6.96 0.75 -1.01
N ARG A 114 7.32 -0.52 -1.26
CA ARG A 114 6.43 -1.49 -1.92
C ARG A 114 5.25 -1.87 -1.02
N ALA A 115 5.51 -2.23 0.23
CA ALA A 115 4.45 -2.55 1.20
C ALA A 115 3.45 -1.39 1.38
N LEU A 116 3.94 -0.15 1.47
CA LEU A 116 3.09 1.04 1.56
C LEU A 116 2.25 1.27 0.31
N ARG A 117 2.73 0.91 -0.88
CA ARG A 117 1.93 1.02 -2.10
C ARG A 117 0.74 0.08 -2.06
N HIS A 118 0.95 -1.19 -1.75
CA HIS A 118 -0.14 -2.16 -1.59
C HIS A 118 -1.13 -1.76 -0.48
N LEU A 119 -0.63 -1.28 0.67
CA LEU A 119 -1.48 -0.83 1.77
C LEU A 119 -2.32 0.41 1.41
N HIS A 120 -1.76 1.32 0.62
CA HIS A 120 -2.48 2.50 0.13
C HIS A 120 -3.57 2.10 -0.87
N ASP A 121 -3.29 1.17 -1.78
CA ASP A 121 -4.27 0.64 -2.72
C ASP A 121 -5.39 -0.11 -1.97
N TYR A 122 -5.03 -0.90 -0.96
CA TYR A 122 -5.97 -1.55 -0.05
C TYR A 122 -6.90 -0.56 0.65
N ARG A 123 -6.38 0.58 1.15
CA ARG A 123 -7.20 1.65 1.73
C ARG A 123 -8.15 2.26 0.70
N ASN A 124 -7.70 2.45 -0.54
CA ASN A 124 -8.55 2.99 -1.59
C ASN A 124 -9.74 2.07 -1.88
N GLU A 125 -9.53 0.76 -1.93
CA GLU A 125 -10.61 -0.22 -2.04
C GLU A 125 -11.59 -0.12 -0.87
N LEU A 126 -11.10 -0.06 0.37
CA LEU A 126 -11.92 0.09 1.57
C LEU A 126 -12.79 1.35 1.57
N GLN A 127 -12.38 2.42 0.88
CA GLN A 127 -13.14 3.67 0.78
C GLN A 127 -14.20 3.64 -0.32
N HIS A 128 -13.91 2.97 -1.43
CA HIS A 128 -14.72 3.05 -2.65
C HIS A 128 -15.59 1.83 -2.89
N HIS A 129 -15.28 0.71 -2.24
CA HIS A 129 -16.02 -0.53 -2.37
C HIS A 129 -16.52 -1.00 -1.00
N ASP A 130 -17.78 -1.43 -0.93
CA ASP A 130 -18.31 -2.04 0.31
C ASP A 130 -17.75 -3.45 0.56
N HIS A 131 -16.96 -3.97 -0.38
CA HIS A 131 -16.29 -5.26 -0.23
C HIS A 131 -15.11 -5.12 0.73
N VAL A 132 -15.31 -5.62 1.95
CA VAL A 132 -14.26 -5.67 2.97
C VAL A 132 -13.68 -7.08 2.96
N ARG A 133 -12.40 -7.20 2.68
CA ARG A 133 -11.65 -8.45 2.84
C ARG A 133 -11.46 -8.71 4.34
N GLN A 134 -12.47 -9.29 5.00
CA GLN A 134 -12.58 -9.36 6.46
C GLN A 134 -11.37 -10.05 7.11
N GLU A 135 -10.82 -11.07 6.45
CA GLU A 135 -9.73 -11.89 6.98
C GLU A 135 -8.38 -11.16 6.92
N SER A 136 -8.14 -10.31 5.91
CA SER A 136 -6.84 -9.63 5.71
C SER A 136 -6.79 -8.22 6.28
N ILE A 137 -7.93 -7.61 6.65
CA ILE A 137 -7.96 -6.22 7.14
C ILE A 137 -7.21 -6.04 8.46
N ARG A 138 -7.29 -7.01 9.39
CA ARG A 138 -6.56 -6.94 10.65
C ARG A 138 -5.05 -7.10 10.46
N PRO A 139 -4.55 -8.09 9.71
CA PRO A 139 -3.15 -8.16 9.28
C PRO A 139 -2.64 -6.87 8.64
N ALA A 140 -3.37 -6.32 7.67
CA ALA A 140 -3.01 -5.07 7.00
C ALA A 140 -2.92 -3.89 7.99
N ALA A 141 -3.89 -3.75 8.90
CA ALA A 141 -3.89 -2.71 9.92
C ALA A 141 -2.70 -2.83 10.88
N LEU A 142 -2.34 -4.05 11.30
CA LEU A 142 -1.19 -4.29 12.18
C LEU A 142 0.14 -3.93 11.53
N ILE A 143 0.34 -4.35 10.27
CA ILE A 143 1.55 -4.04 9.51
C ILE A 143 1.63 -2.54 9.25
N LEU A 144 0.53 -1.91 8.80
CA LEU A 144 0.51 -0.47 8.53
C LEU A 144 0.75 0.35 9.80
N PHE A 145 0.22 -0.09 10.95
CA PHE A 145 0.49 0.56 12.24
C PHE A 145 1.98 0.53 12.57
N ASP A 146 2.60 -0.64 12.45
CA ASP A 146 4.02 -0.79 12.76
C ASP A 146 4.91 0.03 11.81
N ILE A 147 4.61 0.02 10.50
CA ILE A 147 5.29 0.88 9.52
C ILE A 147 5.08 2.38 9.84
N ALA A 148 3.87 2.79 10.18
CA ALA A 148 3.57 4.20 10.48
C ALA A 148 4.34 4.69 11.72
N VAL A 149 4.50 3.83 12.73
CA VAL A 149 5.35 4.13 13.90
C VAL A 149 6.82 4.22 13.48
N ASP A 150 7.34 3.31 12.64
CA ASP A 150 8.71 3.37 12.13
C ASP A 150 8.96 4.68 11.35
N LEU A 151 8.03 5.07 10.47
CA LEU A 151 8.12 6.32 9.73
C LEU A 151 8.08 7.56 10.64
N MET A 152 7.26 7.54 11.67
CA MET A 152 7.25 8.61 12.67
C MET A 152 8.62 8.73 13.36
N VAL A 153 9.22 7.62 13.72
CA VAL A 153 10.54 7.61 14.39
C VAL A 153 11.64 8.09 13.45
N THR A 154 11.63 7.65 12.19
CA THR A 154 12.73 7.87 11.26
C THR A 154 12.63 9.17 10.45
N LEU A 155 11.44 9.50 9.94
CA LEU A 155 11.25 10.61 9.00
C LEU A 155 10.80 11.93 9.63
N VAL A 156 10.23 11.90 10.84
CA VAL A 156 9.91 13.15 11.54
C VAL A 156 11.20 13.75 12.11
N PRO A 157 11.50 15.05 11.92
CA PRO A 157 12.73 15.65 12.41
C PRO A 157 12.97 15.42 13.91
N GLY A 158 14.20 15.04 14.28
CA GLY A 158 14.57 14.71 15.66
C GLY A 158 14.77 15.92 16.55
N SER A 159 15.32 17.00 16.00
CA SER A 159 15.53 18.24 16.75
C SER A 159 14.22 19.02 16.84
N MET A 160 13.63 19.04 18.01
CA MET A 160 12.45 19.85 18.30
C MET A 160 12.82 20.89 19.33
N SER A 161 12.79 22.15 18.92
CA SER A 161 12.82 23.27 19.85
C SER A 161 11.41 23.48 20.40
N PHE A 162 11.31 23.64 21.70
CA PHE A 162 10.07 24.01 22.37
C PHE A 162 10.03 25.53 22.55
N GLY A 163 8.99 26.17 22.05
CA GLY A 163 8.66 27.55 22.42
C GLY A 163 7.91 27.58 23.76
N SER A 164 7.93 28.72 24.42
CA SER A 164 7.18 28.93 25.68
C SER A 164 5.67 28.67 25.53
N ASP A 165 5.15 28.78 24.31
CA ASP A 165 3.73 28.67 24.00
C ASP A 165 3.33 27.26 23.49
N ASP A 166 4.32 26.34 23.38
CA ASP A 166 4.06 24.98 22.96
C ASP A 166 3.35 24.18 24.08
N ASN A 167 2.18 23.63 23.80
CA ASN A 167 1.55 22.66 24.70
C ASN A 167 2.31 21.33 24.59
N ILE A 168 3.09 21.02 25.61
CA ILE A 168 3.93 19.83 25.73
C ILE A 168 3.48 18.87 26.83
N ASP A 169 2.38 19.18 27.55
CA ASP A 169 1.88 18.40 28.69
C ASP A 169 1.55 16.95 28.29
N TRP A 170 1.14 16.73 27.04
CA TRP A 170 0.87 15.40 26.50
C TRP A 170 2.09 14.45 26.52
N LEU A 171 3.32 14.99 26.62
CA LEU A 171 4.52 14.18 26.76
C LEU A 171 4.57 13.42 28.10
N ASN A 172 3.87 13.92 29.11
CA ASN A 172 3.77 13.26 30.41
C ASN A 172 3.09 11.89 30.29
N ASP A 173 2.15 11.72 29.34
CA ASP A 173 1.47 10.44 29.06
C ASP A 173 2.48 9.38 28.57
N TYR A 174 3.59 9.84 28.00
CA TYR A 174 4.71 9.01 27.57
C TYR A 174 5.82 8.89 28.62
N GLY A 175 5.67 9.51 29.80
CA GLY A 175 6.70 9.56 30.84
C GLY A 175 7.94 10.35 30.42
N ILE A 176 7.74 11.36 29.56
CA ILE A 176 8.79 12.20 29.03
C ILE A 176 8.71 13.54 29.75
N GLU A 177 9.70 13.83 30.57
CA GLU A 177 9.85 15.15 31.16
C GLU A 177 10.32 16.14 30.09
N PRO A 178 9.62 17.27 29.89
CA PRO A 178 10.02 18.28 28.95
C PRO A 178 11.35 18.93 29.36
N ILE A 179 12.37 18.75 28.55
CA ILE A 179 13.68 19.40 28.74
C ILE A 179 13.79 20.55 27.70
N PRO A 180 14.23 21.76 28.06
CA PRO A 180 14.23 22.94 27.19
C PRO A 180 14.96 22.77 25.86
N PHE A 181 15.93 21.88 25.78
CA PHE A 181 16.73 21.63 24.57
C PHE A 181 16.35 20.34 23.82
N GLY A 182 15.22 19.71 24.20
CA GLY A 182 14.74 18.47 23.59
C GLY A 182 15.51 17.22 24.02
N ARG A 183 14.99 16.07 23.61
CA ARG A 183 15.65 14.75 23.76
C ARG A 183 15.77 14.15 22.35
N ASP A 184 16.93 13.65 22.00
CA ASP A 184 17.17 13.00 20.70
C ASP A 184 16.36 11.70 20.57
N ASP A 185 16.10 11.03 21.70
CA ASP A 185 15.34 9.77 21.79
C ASP A 185 13.81 9.91 21.92
N LEU A 186 13.27 11.14 21.92
CA LEU A 186 11.85 11.44 22.12
C LEU A 186 10.93 10.57 21.27
N ARG A 187 11.23 10.47 19.98
CA ARG A 187 10.41 9.72 19.01
C ARG A 187 10.47 8.21 19.26
N GLU A 188 11.64 7.71 19.63
CA GLU A 188 11.84 6.30 19.95
C GLU A 188 11.07 5.89 21.20
N VAL A 189 11.08 6.74 22.24
CA VAL A 189 10.29 6.52 23.47
C VAL A 189 8.80 6.49 23.16
N ILE A 190 8.32 7.46 22.36
CA ILE A 190 6.91 7.49 21.93
C ILE A 190 6.59 6.26 21.09
N GLY A 191 7.44 5.91 20.11
CA GLY A 191 7.25 4.74 19.25
C GLY A 191 7.19 3.43 20.04
N THR A 192 8.05 3.27 21.03
CA THR A 192 8.03 2.10 21.93
C THR A 192 6.72 2.01 22.71
N LYS A 193 6.23 3.13 23.24
CA LYS A 193 4.96 3.14 23.97
C LYS A 193 3.74 2.94 23.07
N LEU A 194 3.77 3.45 21.86
CA LEU A 194 2.72 3.19 20.88
C LEU A 194 2.60 1.68 20.58
N ARG A 195 3.72 0.98 20.44
CA ARG A 195 3.75 -0.49 20.22
C ARG A 195 3.40 -1.30 21.46
N HIS A 196 3.56 -0.74 22.65
CA HIS A 196 3.24 -1.45 23.89
C HIS A 196 1.76 -1.87 23.93
N GLY A 197 1.50 -3.17 24.14
CA GLY A 197 0.15 -3.75 24.14
C GLY A 197 -0.48 -4.01 22.77
N LEU A 198 0.24 -3.70 21.68
CA LEU A 198 -0.11 -4.11 20.32
C LEU A 198 1.18 -4.56 19.58
N PRO A 199 1.84 -5.64 20.04
CA PRO A 199 3.00 -6.16 19.34
C PRO A 199 2.57 -6.74 18.00
N LEU A 200 3.41 -6.57 16.98
CA LEU A 200 3.22 -7.22 15.70
C LEU A 200 3.61 -8.70 15.84
N ASP A 201 2.60 -9.56 15.85
CA ASP A 201 2.78 -11.01 15.76
C ASP A 201 2.91 -11.39 14.27
N VAL A 202 4.14 -11.47 13.78
CA VAL A 202 4.42 -11.78 12.36
C VAL A 202 3.92 -13.18 11.99
N ASP A 203 4.00 -14.15 12.89
CA ASP A 203 3.53 -15.51 12.63
C ASP A 203 2.01 -15.57 12.50
N GLY A 204 1.30 -14.92 13.42
CA GLY A 204 -0.17 -14.81 13.35
C GLY A 204 -0.64 -14.03 12.12
N VAL A 205 0.05 -12.94 11.76
CA VAL A 205 -0.22 -12.18 10.52
C VAL A 205 0.01 -13.07 9.30
N ARG A 206 1.13 -13.78 9.22
CA ARG A 206 1.46 -14.69 8.12
C ARG A 206 0.38 -15.77 7.95
N ALA A 207 -0.01 -16.41 9.04
CA ALA A 207 -1.05 -17.44 9.01
C ALA A 207 -2.39 -16.88 8.48
N ALA A 208 -2.79 -15.69 8.91
CA ALA A 208 -4.02 -15.04 8.45
C ALA A 208 -3.96 -14.68 6.96
N LEU A 209 -2.83 -14.15 6.45
CA LEU A 209 -2.66 -13.82 5.03
C LEU A 209 -2.66 -15.07 4.14
N ILE A 210 -2.03 -16.16 4.58
CA ILE A 210 -2.07 -17.45 3.86
C ILE A 210 -3.49 -18.00 3.83
N ALA A 211 -4.20 -17.97 4.95
CA ALA A 211 -5.59 -18.42 5.02
C ALA A 211 -6.51 -17.62 4.08
N HIS A 212 -6.31 -16.29 4.03
CA HIS A 212 -7.05 -15.42 3.12
C HIS A 212 -6.82 -15.79 1.64
N LEU A 213 -5.56 -15.94 1.21
CA LEU A 213 -5.24 -16.38 -0.16
C LEU A 213 -5.82 -17.78 -0.45
N GLY A 214 -5.75 -18.68 0.52
CA GLY A 214 -6.34 -20.01 0.43
C GLY A 214 -7.85 -19.96 0.15
N ALA A 215 -8.60 -19.17 0.92
CA ALA A 215 -10.03 -18.99 0.75
C ALA A 215 -10.41 -18.42 -0.63
N ARG A 216 -9.63 -17.43 -1.12
CA ARG A 216 -9.85 -16.89 -2.47
C ARG A 216 -9.62 -17.93 -3.57
N LEU A 217 -8.54 -18.70 -3.45
CA LEU A 217 -8.22 -19.78 -4.39
C LEU A 217 -9.27 -20.90 -4.35
N ASP A 218 -9.84 -21.22 -3.18
CA ASP A 218 -10.94 -22.18 -3.04
C ASP A 218 -12.22 -21.67 -3.69
N ALA A 219 -12.54 -20.38 -3.56
CA ALA A 219 -13.66 -19.76 -4.24
C ALA A 219 -13.52 -19.81 -5.76
N MET A 220 -12.30 -19.51 -6.28
CA MET A 220 -12.03 -19.62 -7.72
C MET A 220 -12.15 -21.06 -8.24
N ASP A 221 -11.70 -22.07 -7.48
CA ASP A 221 -11.90 -23.46 -7.83
C ASP A 221 -13.40 -23.82 -7.88
N ALA A 222 -14.18 -23.35 -6.89
CA ALA A 222 -15.63 -23.55 -6.84
C ALA A 222 -16.34 -22.92 -8.05
N ASN A 223 -16.06 -21.63 -8.33
CA ASN A 223 -16.60 -20.94 -9.48
C ASN A 223 -16.24 -21.63 -10.81
N SER A 224 -15.00 -22.08 -10.95
CA SER A 224 -14.56 -22.82 -12.13
C SER A 224 -15.28 -24.16 -12.30
N ALA A 225 -15.53 -24.87 -11.21
CA ALA A 225 -16.27 -26.12 -11.22
C ALA A 225 -17.76 -25.91 -11.56
N GLU A 226 -18.34 -24.83 -11.06
CA GLU A 226 -19.73 -24.44 -11.37
C GLU A 226 -19.87 -24.13 -12.87
N LEU A 227 -18.99 -23.31 -13.42
CA LEU A 227 -18.97 -22.95 -14.84
C LEU A 227 -18.76 -24.18 -15.74
N ALA A 228 -17.95 -25.15 -15.31
CA ALA A 228 -17.82 -26.43 -16.00
C ALA A 228 -19.15 -27.21 -15.97
N GLY A 229 -19.94 -27.12 -14.92
CA GLY A 229 -21.29 -27.68 -14.81
C GLY A 229 -22.28 -27.15 -15.86
N TYR A 230 -22.08 -25.88 -16.28
CA TYR A 230 -22.83 -25.27 -17.39
C TYR A 230 -22.28 -25.62 -18.77
N GLY A 231 -21.28 -26.49 -18.86
CA GLY A 231 -20.70 -26.97 -20.12
C GLY A 231 -19.60 -26.07 -20.68
N LEU A 232 -19.14 -25.06 -19.91
CA LEU A 232 -18.02 -24.23 -20.29
C LEU A 232 -16.70 -24.99 -20.11
N SER A 233 -15.94 -25.14 -21.17
CA SER A 233 -14.61 -25.76 -21.10
C SER A 233 -13.59 -24.77 -20.52
N PRO A 234 -12.45 -25.25 -20.00
CA PRO A 234 -11.34 -24.37 -19.61
C PRO A 234 -10.87 -23.42 -20.73
N LYS A 235 -11.06 -23.81 -21.99
CA LYS A 235 -10.76 -22.98 -23.15
C LYS A 235 -11.77 -21.85 -23.31
N ASP A 236 -13.04 -22.11 -23.09
CA ASP A 236 -14.10 -21.08 -23.15
C ASP A 236 -13.88 -20.05 -22.05
N LEU A 237 -13.57 -20.48 -20.81
CA LEU A 237 -13.22 -19.61 -19.72
C LEU A 237 -11.98 -18.75 -20.02
N ALA A 238 -10.92 -19.33 -20.57
CA ALA A 238 -9.73 -18.59 -20.98
C ALA A 238 -10.07 -17.54 -22.04
N GLY A 239 -10.93 -17.86 -23.00
CA GLY A 239 -11.40 -16.94 -24.03
C GLY A 239 -12.19 -15.78 -23.45
N MET A 240 -13.13 -16.06 -22.56
CA MET A 240 -13.96 -15.04 -21.87
C MET A 240 -13.11 -14.07 -21.05
N LEU A 241 -12.18 -14.61 -20.25
CA LEU A 241 -11.26 -13.79 -19.46
C LEU A 241 -10.31 -12.95 -20.30
N GLN A 242 -9.83 -13.49 -21.44
CA GLN A 242 -9.00 -12.75 -22.36
C GLN A 242 -9.78 -11.62 -23.04
N HIS A 243 -11.03 -11.85 -23.41
CA HIS A 243 -11.95 -10.86 -23.95
C HIS A 243 -12.22 -9.74 -22.94
N HIS A 244 -12.54 -10.09 -21.70
CA HIS A 244 -12.79 -9.13 -20.61
C HIS A 244 -11.56 -8.25 -20.34
N ARG A 245 -10.35 -8.81 -20.23
CA ARG A 245 -9.11 -8.04 -20.08
C ARG A 245 -8.87 -7.04 -21.20
N ARG A 246 -9.13 -7.43 -22.45
CA ARG A 246 -8.99 -6.52 -23.60
C ARG A 246 -9.99 -5.40 -23.56
N TRP A 247 -11.22 -5.69 -23.16
CA TRP A 247 -12.27 -4.68 -22.99
C TRP A 247 -11.90 -3.66 -21.90
N GLU A 248 -11.44 -4.10 -20.73
CA GLU A 248 -10.95 -3.20 -19.66
C GLU A 248 -9.80 -2.30 -20.12
N GLN A 249 -8.93 -2.80 -20.99
CA GLN A 249 -7.80 -2.05 -21.53
C GLN A 249 -8.18 -1.15 -22.71
N GLY A 250 -9.45 -1.11 -23.11
CA GLY A 250 -9.91 -0.37 -24.29
C GLY A 250 -9.33 -0.87 -25.62
N LEU A 251 -8.89 -2.13 -25.66
CA LEU A 251 -8.35 -2.76 -26.85
C LEU A 251 -9.50 -3.36 -27.69
N PRO A 252 -9.37 -3.41 -29.02
CA PRO A 252 -10.36 -4.06 -29.88
C PRO A 252 -10.53 -5.54 -29.52
N ASP A 253 -11.72 -6.09 -29.77
CA ASP A 253 -12.02 -7.50 -29.53
C ASP A 253 -10.94 -8.41 -30.10
N ALA A 254 -10.64 -9.50 -29.38
CA ALA A 254 -9.72 -10.49 -29.87
C ALA A 254 -10.30 -11.12 -31.14
N PRO A 255 -9.49 -11.39 -32.18
CA PRO A 255 -9.93 -12.18 -33.31
C PRO A 255 -10.51 -13.51 -32.79
N SER A 256 -11.63 -13.94 -33.36
CA SER A 256 -12.38 -15.13 -32.95
C SER A 256 -11.62 -16.46 -33.18
N ASP A 257 -10.38 -16.40 -33.70
CA ASP A 257 -9.57 -17.58 -33.97
C ASP A 257 -9.02 -18.18 -32.69
N ALA A 258 -9.58 -19.32 -32.35
CA ALA A 258 -9.26 -20.13 -31.17
C ALA A 258 -7.76 -20.54 -31.03
N ALA A 259 -6.92 -20.28 -32.03
CA ALA A 259 -5.51 -20.60 -32.03
C ALA A 259 -4.66 -19.66 -31.13
N ASP A 260 -5.11 -18.42 -30.91
CA ASP A 260 -4.36 -17.41 -30.15
C ASP A 260 -4.74 -17.31 -28.65
N ILE A 261 -5.71 -18.14 -28.21
CA ILE A 261 -6.09 -18.18 -26.80
C ILE A 261 -5.09 -19.07 -26.06
N ALA A 262 -4.25 -18.45 -25.25
CA ALA A 262 -3.35 -19.23 -24.40
C ALA A 262 -4.13 -20.11 -23.43
N PRO A 263 -3.71 -21.37 -23.21
CA PRO A 263 -4.40 -22.27 -22.31
C PRO A 263 -4.55 -21.66 -20.92
N PHE A 264 -5.75 -21.81 -20.32
CA PHE A 264 -6.08 -21.32 -18.97
C PHE A 264 -5.00 -21.70 -17.95
N ASP A 265 -4.55 -22.95 -17.96
CA ASP A 265 -3.54 -23.48 -17.05
C ASP A 265 -2.17 -22.79 -17.15
N LYS A 266 -1.83 -22.20 -18.29
CA LYS A 266 -0.55 -21.49 -18.46
C LYS A 266 -0.61 -20.04 -17.98
N LEU A 267 -1.76 -19.39 -18.13
CA LEU A 267 -1.97 -18.00 -17.73
C LEU A 267 -2.40 -17.89 -16.26
N HIS A 268 -3.18 -18.86 -15.77
CA HIS A 268 -3.88 -18.81 -14.50
C HIS A 268 -3.75 -20.14 -13.74
N SER A 269 -2.50 -20.47 -13.35
CA SER A 269 -2.26 -21.72 -12.62
C SER A 269 -2.62 -21.59 -11.14
N LEU A 270 -3.82 -22.03 -10.77
CA LEU A 270 -4.24 -22.10 -9.36
C LEU A 270 -3.25 -22.93 -8.52
N VAL A 271 -2.70 -24.01 -9.09
CA VAL A 271 -1.67 -24.84 -8.43
C VAL A 271 -0.41 -24.02 -8.11
N ARG A 272 0.07 -23.21 -9.07
CA ARG A 272 1.23 -22.33 -8.86
C ARG A 272 0.94 -21.30 -7.76
N TRP A 273 -0.24 -20.69 -7.79
CA TRP A 273 -0.61 -19.69 -6.79
C TRP A 273 -0.76 -20.29 -5.40
N ARG A 274 -1.34 -21.50 -5.27
CA ARG A 274 -1.35 -22.22 -3.97
C ARG A 274 0.06 -22.49 -3.46
N SER A 275 0.97 -22.91 -4.34
CA SER A 275 2.39 -23.09 -3.98
C SER A 275 3.05 -21.78 -3.55
N ASN A 276 2.77 -20.69 -4.27
CA ASN A 276 3.31 -19.37 -3.92
C ASN A 276 2.74 -18.84 -2.59
N ALA A 277 1.43 -19.02 -2.34
CA ALA A 277 0.80 -18.68 -1.07
C ALA A 277 1.39 -19.50 0.10
N ALA A 278 1.60 -20.79 -0.09
CA ALA A 278 2.28 -21.64 0.90
C ALA A 278 3.74 -21.18 1.13
N GLY A 279 4.40 -20.65 0.11
CA GLY A 279 5.77 -20.11 0.19
C GLY A 279 5.90 -18.92 1.15
N LEU A 280 4.82 -18.22 1.48
CA LEU A 280 4.83 -17.15 2.49
C LEU A 280 5.24 -17.65 3.88
N THR A 281 5.11 -18.94 4.16
CA THR A 281 5.51 -19.55 5.45
C THR A 281 6.99 -19.35 5.77
N SER A 282 7.84 -19.17 4.76
CA SER A 282 9.29 -19.01 4.91
C SER A 282 9.76 -17.56 5.00
N ILE A 283 8.85 -16.58 4.97
CA ILE A 283 9.19 -15.16 4.98
C ILE A 283 9.06 -14.61 6.41
N ASP A 284 10.18 -14.25 7.03
CA ASP A 284 10.21 -13.74 8.41
C ASP A 284 10.11 -12.21 8.49
N ASP A 285 10.54 -11.50 7.45
CA ASP A 285 10.42 -10.04 7.41
C ASP A 285 8.98 -9.61 7.07
N LYS A 286 8.42 -8.74 7.89
CA LYS A 286 7.03 -8.25 7.75
C LYS A 286 6.77 -7.51 6.44
N LEU A 287 7.77 -6.79 5.93
CA LEU A 287 7.65 -5.97 4.72
C LEU A 287 7.71 -6.85 3.48
N ASP A 288 8.65 -7.79 3.45
CA ASP A 288 8.77 -8.77 2.36
C ASP A 288 7.55 -9.70 2.33
N LEU A 289 7.03 -10.09 3.52
CA LEU A 289 5.80 -10.87 3.65
C LEU A 289 4.61 -10.13 3.00
N PHE A 290 4.41 -8.86 3.34
CA PHE A 290 3.27 -8.11 2.83
C PHE A 290 3.45 -7.70 1.36
N ASP A 291 4.66 -7.39 0.91
CA ASP A 291 4.98 -7.14 -0.49
C ASP A 291 4.68 -8.37 -1.36
N ARG A 292 5.09 -9.56 -0.89
CA ARG A 292 4.81 -10.81 -1.60
C ARG A 292 3.34 -11.18 -1.58
N PHE A 293 2.66 -10.96 -0.46
CA PHE A 293 1.22 -11.13 -0.35
C PHE A 293 0.48 -10.21 -1.32
N GLY A 294 0.76 -8.90 -1.34
CA GLY A 294 0.13 -7.94 -2.25
C GLY A 294 0.37 -8.30 -3.72
N THR A 295 1.59 -8.72 -4.08
CA THR A 295 1.89 -9.21 -5.43
C THR A 295 1.00 -10.39 -5.82
N LEU A 296 0.74 -11.33 -4.91
CA LEU A 296 -0.14 -12.46 -5.18
C LEU A 296 -1.60 -12.03 -5.30
N GLU A 297 -2.07 -11.09 -4.48
CA GLU A 297 -3.41 -10.53 -4.61
C GLU A 297 -3.61 -9.87 -5.97
N ASP A 298 -2.67 -9.04 -6.42
CA ASP A 298 -2.71 -8.38 -7.72
C ASP A 298 -2.71 -9.39 -8.90
N GLU A 299 -1.99 -10.52 -8.75
CA GLU A 299 -2.00 -11.60 -9.73
C GLU A 299 -3.35 -12.34 -9.79
N LEU A 300 -4.03 -12.51 -8.64
CA LEU A 300 -5.29 -13.26 -8.51
C LEU A 300 -6.51 -12.45 -8.95
N GLU A 301 -6.55 -11.16 -8.61
CA GLU A 301 -7.73 -10.30 -8.74
C GLU A 301 -8.37 -10.32 -10.14
N PRO A 302 -7.64 -10.22 -11.27
CA PRO A 302 -8.26 -10.23 -12.60
C PRO A 302 -8.98 -11.52 -12.93
N LEU A 303 -8.46 -12.68 -12.47
CA LEU A 303 -9.13 -13.97 -12.67
C LEU A 303 -10.34 -14.10 -11.77
N GLU A 304 -10.20 -13.78 -10.49
CA GLU A 304 -11.28 -13.84 -9.50
C GLU A 304 -12.48 -13.03 -9.96
N ARG A 305 -12.26 -11.78 -10.35
CA ARG A 305 -13.29 -10.87 -10.87
C ARG A 305 -13.94 -11.44 -12.14
N GLY A 306 -13.14 -11.87 -13.11
CA GLY A 306 -13.65 -12.41 -14.35
C GLY A 306 -14.48 -13.67 -14.16
N LEU A 307 -14.09 -14.58 -13.25
CA LEU A 307 -14.89 -15.77 -12.91
C LEU A 307 -16.22 -15.38 -12.26
N GLN A 308 -16.20 -14.45 -11.29
CA GLN A 308 -17.39 -14.01 -10.59
C GLN A 308 -18.40 -13.34 -11.55
N GLU A 309 -17.93 -12.44 -12.41
CA GLU A 309 -18.80 -11.79 -13.41
C GLU A 309 -19.50 -12.77 -14.36
N VAL A 310 -18.81 -13.85 -14.72
CA VAL A 310 -19.41 -14.89 -15.57
C VAL A 310 -20.45 -15.68 -14.79
N VAL A 311 -20.19 -16.04 -13.54
CA VAL A 311 -21.16 -16.72 -12.65
C VAL A 311 -22.39 -15.84 -12.49
N ASP A 312 -22.22 -14.57 -12.10
CA ASP A 312 -23.32 -13.62 -11.90
C ASP A 312 -24.18 -13.45 -13.17
N ALA A 313 -23.55 -13.41 -14.34
CA ALA A 313 -24.26 -13.29 -15.62
C ALA A 313 -25.10 -14.54 -15.94
N ILE A 314 -24.60 -15.74 -15.62
CA ILE A 314 -25.32 -16.99 -15.82
C ILE A 314 -26.50 -17.09 -14.85
N GLU A 315 -26.28 -16.76 -13.58
CA GLU A 315 -27.36 -16.75 -12.57
C GLU A 315 -28.48 -15.75 -12.96
N ALA A 316 -28.13 -14.52 -13.34
CA ALA A 316 -29.09 -13.52 -13.79
C ALA A 316 -29.90 -14.00 -15.03
N ALA A 317 -29.23 -14.64 -15.99
CA ALA A 317 -29.91 -15.23 -17.14
C ALA A 317 -30.86 -16.38 -16.73
N GLY A 318 -30.47 -17.18 -15.75
CA GLY A 318 -31.30 -18.26 -15.19
C GLY A 318 -32.54 -17.73 -14.47
N GLU A 319 -32.43 -16.66 -13.71
CA GLU A 319 -33.56 -15.99 -13.05
C GLU A 319 -34.57 -15.45 -14.08
N VAL A 320 -34.08 -14.71 -15.09
CA VAL A 320 -34.95 -14.20 -16.18
C VAL A 320 -35.68 -15.34 -16.91
N ALA A 321 -34.97 -16.42 -17.23
CA ALA A 321 -35.59 -17.58 -17.87
C ALA A 321 -36.66 -18.25 -16.98
N SER A 322 -36.43 -18.32 -15.68
CA SER A 322 -37.36 -18.82 -14.68
C SER A 322 -38.62 -17.95 -14.55
N ASP A 323 -38.47 -16.61 -14.57
CA ASP A 323 -39.58 -15.67 -14.50
C ASP A 323 -40.45 -15.70 -15.75
N ILE A 324 -39.84 -15.80 -16.92
CA ILE A 324 -40.55 -16.00 -18.20
C ILE A 324 -41.36 -17.32 -18.16
N ALA A 325 -40.76 -18.40 -17.62
CA ALA A 325 -41.43 -19.69 -17.49
C ALA A 325 -42.63 -19.69 -16.51
N ARG A 326 -42.60 -18.78 -15.52
CA ARG A 326 -43.68 -18.58 -14.55
C ARG A 326 -44.78 -17.65 -15.06
N GLY A 327 -44.60 -17.02 -16.24
CA GLY A 327 -45.58 -16.13 -16.88
C GLY A 327 -45.60 -14.71 -16.28
N ALA A 328 -44.47 -14.27 -15.73
CA ALA A 328 -44.26 -12.88 -15.27
C ALA A 328 -43.88 -11.95 -16.43
#